data_d1e164747990c3077ccd42055e8e8bd7
#
_entry.id   d1e164747990c3077ccd42055e8e8bd7
#
_cell.length_a   1.000
_cell.length_b   1.000
_cell.length_c   1.000
_cell.angle_alpha   90.00
_cell.angle_beta   90.00
_cell.angle_gamma   90.00
#
_symmetry.space_group_name_H-M   'P 1'
#
loop_
_entity.id
_entity.type
_entity.pdbx_description
1 polymer ?
#
loop_
_entity_poly.entity_id
_entity_poly.type
_entity_poly.pdbx_seq_one_letter_code
_entity_poly.pdbx_strand_id
1 'polypeptide(L)' 'GGAHKDIEDVFLLGLEGTTIYRDTLIQKDYYVNKGDLLFFPKQRQHKAISLTPRLILSMGFYGGKE' A
#
# COMPACT_ATOMS: atom_id res chain seq x y z
N GLY A 1 5.34 1.34 11.63
CA GLY A 1 4.02 1.43 12.11
C GLY A 1 3.30 0.11 12.13
N GLY A 2 2.14 0.11 12.70
CA GLY A 2 1.29 -1.05 12.80
C GLY A 2 0.43 -1.24 11.57
N ALA A 3 -0.38 -2.28 11.63
CA ALA A 3 -1.38 -2.53 10.59
C ALA A 3 -2.54 -1.55 10.73
N HIS A 4 -3.14 -1.19 9.62
CA HIS A 4 -4.28 -0.28 9.62
C HIS A 4 -5.19 -0.55 8.44
N LYS A 5 -6.36 0.05 8.49
CA LYS A 5 -7.33 0.03 7.39
C LYS A 5 -7.55 1.44 6.92
N ASP A 6 -7.72 1.59 5.61
CA ASP A 6 -8.10 2.86 5.03
C ASP A 6 -9.59 2.88 4.73
N ILE A 7 -10.18 4.05 4.81
CA ILE A 7 -11.58 4.23 4.40
C ILE A 7 -11.68 4.51 2.90
N GLU A 8 -10.55 4.64 2.23
CA GLU A 8 -10.46 4.94 0.81
C GLU A 8 -9.76 3.79 0.10
N ASP A 9 -10.05 3.64 -1.18
CA ASP A 9 -9.18 2.86 -2.05
C ASP A 9 -7.87 3.61 -2.22
N VAL A 10 -6.76 2.89 -2.18
CA VAL A 10 -5.43 3.49 -2.20
C VAL A 10 -4.59 2.89 -3.31
N PHE A 11 -3.95 3.76 -4.09
CA PHE A 11 -2.91 3.37 -5.03
C PHE A 11 -1.57 3.81 -4.48
N LEU A 12 -0.59 2.92 -4.54
CA LEU A 12 0.75 3.16 -4.02
C LEU A 12 1.74 3.00 -5.18
N LEU A 13 2.39 4.10 -5.55
CA LEU A 13 3.36 4.11 -6.63
C LEU A 13 4.77 4.21 -6.05
N GLY A 14 5.62 3.25 -6.37
CA GLY A 14 7.01 3.27 -5.94
C GLY A 14 7.81 4.27 -6.74
N LEU A 15 8.41 5.25 -6.07
CA LEU A 15 9.25 6.25 -6.70
C LEU A 15 10.73 5.95 -6.47
N GLU A 16 11.09 5.46 -5.28
CA GLU A 16 12.45 5.05 -4.94
C GLU A 16 12.41 3.94 -3.91
N GLY A 17 13.38 3.02 -3.99
CA GLY A 17 13.56 1.97 -3.00
C GLY A 17 12.58 0.83 -3.13
N THR A 18 12.56 -0.02 -2.11
CA THR A 18 11.70 -1.20 -2.09
C THR A 18 10.93 -1.25 -0.78
N THR A 19 9.63 -1.46 -0.87
CA THR A 19 8.75 -1.61 0.28
C THR A 19 7.93 -2.88 0.11
N ILE A 20 7.70 -3.59 1.21
CA ILE A 20 6.74 -4.69 1.25
C ILE A 20 5.47 -4.15 1.88
N TYR A 21 4.34 -4.38 1.23
CA TYR A 21 3.03 -4.14 1.83
C TYR A 21 2.41 -5.49 2.12
N ARG A 22 2.14 -5.74 3.40
CA ARG A 22 1.57 -7.00 3.84
C ARG A 22 0.08 -6.85 4.08
N ASP A 23 -0.70 -7.67 3.38
CA ASP A 23 -2.11 -7.81 3.68
C ASP A 23 -2.20 -8.71 4.91
N THR A 24 -2.55 -8.14 6.04
CA THR A 24 -2.49 -8.89 7.30
C THR A 24 -3.64 -9.86 7.47
N LEU A 25 -4.71 -9.72 6.70
CA LEU A 25 -5.83 -10.65 6.77
C LEU A 25 -5.46 -12.00 6.16
N ILE A 26 -4.82 -11.99 5.00
CA ILE A 26 -4.48 -13.23 4.28
C ILE A 26 -2.98 -13.52 4.34
N GLN A 27 -2.21 -12.71 5.05
CA GLN A 27 -0.77 -12.92 5.24
C GLN A 27 -0.02 -12.95 3.91
N LYS A 28 -0.37 -12.04 3.01
CA LYS A 28 0.26 -11.97 1.69
C LYS A 28 1.09 -10.70 1.57
N ASP A 29 2.29 -10.84 1.04
CA ASP A 29 3.22 -9.74 0.85
C ASP A 29 3.25 -9.31 -0.61
N TYR A 30 3.26 -7.99 -0.82
CA TYR A 30 3.38 -7.37 -2.13
C TYR A 30 4.61 -6.48 -2.12
N TYR A 31 5.52 -6.70 -3.06
CA TYR A 31 6.73 -5.88 -3.19
C TYR A 31 6.43 -4.71 -4.12
N VAL A 32 6.79 -3.52 -3.67
CA VAL A 32 6.68 -2.31 -4.48
C VAL A 32 8.07 -1.73 -4.68
N ASN A 33 8.58 -1.88 -5.89
CA ASN A 33 9.85 -1.32 -6.30
C ASN A 33 9.60 -0.04 -7.09
N LYS A 34 10.67 0.65 -7.45
CA LYS A 34 10.56 1.84 -8.29
C LYS A 34 9.80 1.50 -9.57
N GLY A 35 8.75 2.26 -9.85
CA GLY A 35 7.91 2.07 -11.02
C GLY A 35 6.74 1.13 -10.83
N ASP A 36 6.65 0.45 -9.70
CA ASP A 36 5.54 -0.46 -9.42
C ASP A 36 4.34 0.30 -8.88
N LEU A 37 3.15 -0.16 -9.24
CA LEU A 37 1.90 0.38 -8.75
C LEU A 37 1.14 -0.73 -8.06
N LEU A 38 0.73 -0.47 -6.82
CA LEU A 38 -0.04 -1.41 -6.01
C LEU A 38 -1.37 -0.77 -5.63
N PHE A 39 -2.44 -1.54 -5.75
CA PHE A 39 -3.77 -1.11 -5.37
C PHE A 39 -4.22 -1.86 -4.13
N PHE A 40 -4.64 -1.11 -3.09
CA PHE A 40 -5.31 -1.67 -1.92
C PHE A 40 -6.74 -1.15 -1.89
N PRO A 41 -7.74 -2.06 -1.95
CA PRO A 41 -9.13 -1.66 -1.76
C PRO A 41 -9.33 -1.12 -0.34
N LYS A 42 -10.31 -0.25 -0.19
CA LYS A 42 -10.68 0.25 1.12
C LYS A 42 -11.06 -0.91 2.04
N GLN A 43 -10.89 -0.71 3.34
CA GLN A 43 -11.23 -1.68 4.38
C GLN A 43 -10.30 -2.92 4.41
N ARG A 44 -9.23 -2.93 3.63
CA ARG A 44 -8.24 -4.00 3.73
C ARG A 44 -7.17 -3.57 4.72
N GLN A 45 -6.94 -4.40 5.74
CA GLN A 45 -5.91 -4.13 6.72
C GLN A 45 -4.54 -4.48 6.14
N HIS A 46 -3.60 -3.56 6.24
CA HIS A 46 -2.28 -3.77 5.68
C HIS A 46 -1.20 -3.11 6.55
N LYS A 47 0.04 -3.52 6.31
CA LYS A 47 1.21 -3.03 7.03
C LYS A 47 2.34 -2.81 6.05
N ALA A 48 3.04 -1.70 6.18
CA ALA A 48 4.18 -1.37 5.34
C ALA A 48 5.48 -1.71 6.03
N ILE A 49 6.39 -2.37 5.32
CA ILE A 49 7.71 -2.73 5.81
C ILE A 49 8.73 -2.24 4.81
N SER A 50 9.58 -1.31 5.22
CA SER A 50 10.63 -0.80 4.34
C SER A 50 11.84 -1.70 4.38
N LEU A 51 12.33 -2.09 3.22
CA LEU A 51 13.58 -2.84 3.09
C LEU A 51 14.76 -1.92 2.82
N THR A 52 14.50 -0.76 2.24
CA THR A 52 15.51 0.24 1.89
C THR A 52 14.93 1.62 2.18
N PRO A 53 15.75 2.67 2.14
CA PRO A 53 15.19 4.01 2.07
C PRO A 53 14.23 4.06 0.88
N ARG A 54 13.10 4.71 1.06
CA ARG A 54 12.02 4.64 0.06
C ARG A 54 11.33 5.96 -0.12
N LEU A 55 10.66 6.08 -1.28
CA LEU A 55 9.74 7.16 -1.54
C LEU A 55 8.54 6.56 -2.25
N ILE A 56 7.35 6.73 -1.65
CA ILE A 56 6.10 6.17 -2.15
C ILE A 56 5.11 7.31 -2.33
N LEU A 57 4.48 7.36 -3.49
CA LEU A 57 3.36 8.27 -3.72
C LEU A 57 2.07 7.52 -3.43
N SER A 58 1.32 8.00 -2.45
CA SER A 58 0.06 7.40 -2.05
C SER A 58 -1.09 8.27 -2.54
N MET A 59 -2.02 7.66 -3.26
CA MET A 59 -3.18 8.35 -3.80
C MET A 59 -4.43 7.66 -3.31
N GLY A 60 -5.26 8.38 -2.54
CA GLY A 60 -6.48 7.83 -1.98
C GLY A 60 -7.70 8.27 -2.77
N PHE A 61 -8.65 7.35 -2.92
CA PHE A 61 -9.91 7.63 -3.61
C PHE A 61 -11.06 7.10 -2.78
N TYR A 62 -12.13 7.88 -2.69
CA TYR A 62 -13.36 7.42 -2.07
C TYR A 62 -14.09 6.57 -3.09
N GLY A 63 -13.86 5.29 -3.03
CA GLY A 63 -14.44 4.39 -4.00
C GLY A 63 -15.95 4.37 -3.93
N GLY A 64 -16.59 4.34 -5.07
CA GLY A 64 -18.01 4.14 -5.17
C GLY A 64 -18.86 5.26 -4.70
N LYS A 65 -18.32 6.41 -4.50
CA LYS A 65 -19.10 7.40 -3.97
C LYS A 65 -19.88 8.06 -4.98
N GLU A 66 -20.76 8.08 -4.91
CA GLU A 66 -21.39 8.65 -5.73
C GLU A 66 -22.17 8.73 -5.90
#